data_0f2e693b9d198790478ce76b2346b1cd
#
_entry.id   0f2e693b9d198790478ce76b2346b1cd
#
_cell.length_a   1.000
_cell.length_b   1.000
_cell.length_c   1.000
_cell.angle_alpha   90.00
_cell.angle_beta   90.00
_cell.angle_gamma   90.00
#
_symmetry.space_group_name_H-M   'P 1'
#
loop_
_entity.id
_entity.type
_entity.pdbx_description
1 polymer ?
#
loop_
_entity_poly.entity_id
_entity_poly.type
_entity_poly.pdbx_seq_one_letter_code
_entity_poly.pdbx_strand_id
1 'polypeptide(L)'
;MFTPEDILYEDNHLLIVNKHCGDLVQPDPSGESALEDQIKAFIKRRDAKPGDVFLGVVHRIDRPVSGAVLFAKTSKALTRLNEMIREGRIRKVYWALTERTPDPESGELRHYILRYGRTNRSRALSLIHI
;
A
#
# COMPACT_ATOMS: atom_id res chain seq x y z
N MET A 1 10.34 -8.57 6.74
CA MET A 1 11.49 -7.78 6.26
C MET A 1 11.66 -7.98 4.76
N PHE A 2 11.91 -6.92 4.03
CA PHE A 2 12.07 -6.95 2.58
C PHE A 2 13.35 -7.71 2.15
N THR A 3 13.20 -8.54 1.12
CA THR A 3 14.31 -9.18 0.41
C THR A 3 14.14 -8.96 -1.10
N PRO A 4 15.22 -9.08 -1.91
CA PRO A 4 15.10 -8.93 -3.37
C PRO A 4 14.11 -9.90 -4.02
N GLU A 5 13.86 -11.05 -3.39
CA GLU A 5 12.90 -12.05 -3.87
C GLU A 5 11.43 -11.56 -3.78
N ASP A 6 11.19 -10.53 -2.98
CA ASP A 6 9.86 -9.93 -2.85
C ASP A 6 9.50 -9.03 -4.04
N ILE A 7 10.44 -8.72 -4.92
CA ILE A 7 10.18 -7.91 -6.10
C ILE A 7 9.37 -8.72 -7.11
N LEU A 8 8.14 -8.28 -7.35
CA LEU A 8 7.24 -8.90 -8.33
C LEU A 8 7.43 -8.34 -9.73
N TYR A 9 7.78 -7.06 -9.83
CA TYR A 9 8.03 -6.37 -11.08
C TYR A 9 8.89 -5.14 -10.84
N GLU A 10 9.80 -4.86 -11.73
CA GLU A 10 10.61 -3.63 -11.71
C GLU A 10 10.96 -3.20 -13.13
N ASP A 11 10.81 -1.91 -13.39
CA ASP A 11 11.37 -1.23 -14.57
C ASP A 11 11.99 0.12 -14.15
N ASN A 12 12.23 1.02 -15.09
CA ASN A 12 12.82 2.32 -14.77
C ASN A 12 11.90 3.24 -13.96
N HIS A 13 10.60 2.98 -13.97
CA HIS A 13 9.58 3.87 -13.41
C HIS A 13 8.78 3.24 -12.28
N LEU A 14 8.61 1.92 -12.31
CA LEU A 14 7.72 1.19 -11.41
C LEU A 14 8.46 0.12 -10.64
N LEU A 15 8.03 -0.09 -9.41
CA LEU A 15 8.45 -1.21 -8.58
C LEU A 15 7.22 -1.77 -7.88
N ILE A 16 6.98 -3.08 -8.04
CA ILE A 16 5.92 -3.79 -7.33
C ILE A 16 6.57 -4.82 -6.42
N VAL A 17 6.22 -4.76 -5.14
CA VAL A 17 6.80 -5.60 -4.09
C VAL A 17 5.71 -6.38 -3.39
N ASN A 18 5.98 -7.65 -3.09
CA ASN A 18 5.13 -8.46 -2.24
C ASN A 18 5.40 -8.10 -0.78
N LYS A 19 4.50 -7.34 -0.18
CA LYS A 19 4.57 -7.01 1.24
C LYS A 19 4.13 -8.20 2.08
N HIS A 20 4.90 -8.53 3.10
CA HIS A 20 4.53 -9.56 4.07
C HIS A 20 3.61 -9.02 5.16
N CYS A 21 2.81 -9.91 5.75
CA CYS A 21 2.03 -9.59 6.94
C CYS A 21 2.95 -9.08 8.06
N GLY A 22 2.57 -8.01 8.72
CA GLY A 22 3.35 -7.39 9.78
C GLY A 22 4.27 -6.26 9.35
N ASP A 23 4.60 -6.16 8.05
CA ASP A 23 5.43 -5.08 7.54
C ASP A 23 4.63 -3.78 7.36
N LEU A 24 5.25 -2.66 7.76
CA LEU A 24 4.74 -1.32 7.48
C LEU A 24 5.16 -0.88 6.08
N VAL A 25 4.26 -0.26 5.33
CA VAL A 25 4.62 0.35 4.02
C VAL A 25 5.42 1.63 4.23
N GLN A 26 4.97 2.49 5.13
CA GLN A 26 5.59 3.78 5.43
C GLN A 26 5.98 3.88 6.91
N PRO A 27 6.99 4.70 7.24
CA PRO A 27 7.33 4.98 8.64
C PRO A 27 6.12 5.49 9.43
N ASP A 28 6.04 5.07 10.67
CA ASP A 28 5.03 5.51 11.63
C ASP A 28 5.70 5.88 12.98
N PRO A 29 4.93 6.36 13.97
CA PRO A 29 5.49 6.72 15.28
C PRO A 29 6.12 5.56 16.06
N SER A 30 5.91 4.30 15.67
CA SER A 30 6.51 3.14 16.36
C SER A 30 8.03 3.12 16.26
N GLY A 31 8.60 3.77 15.25
CA GLY A 31 10.04 3.73 14.98
C GLY A 31 10.51 2.46 14.30
N GLU A 32 9.60 1.55 13.95
CA GLU A 32 9.96 0.34 13.21
C GLU A 32 10.34 0.65 11.75
N SER A 33 11.27 -0.14 11.22
CA SER A 33 11.72 0.01 9.84
C SER A 33 10.59 -0.31 8.86
N ALA A 34 10.26 0.66 8.01
CA ALA A 34 9.22 0.51 7.00
C ALA A 34 9.77 -0.06 5.69
N LEU A 35 8.89 -0.67 4.92
CA LEU A 35 9.21 -1.22 3.60
C LEU A 35 9.83 -0.16 2.67
N GLU A 36 9.30 1.06 2.69
CA GLU A 36 9.84 2.20 1.93
C GLU A 36 11.33 2.40 2.19
N ASP A 37 11.74 2.45 3.46
CA ASP A 37 13.14 2.68 3.83
C ASP A 37 14.03 1.49 3.49
N GLN A 38 13.54 0.29 3.68
CA GLN A 38 14.25 -0.94 3.35
C GLN A 38 14.52 -1.04 1.84
N ILE A 39 13.54 -0.69 1.02
CA ILE A 39 13.68 -0.69 -0.44
C ILE A 39 14.64 0.40 -0.89
N LYS A 40 14.55 1.61 -0.34
CA LYS A 40 15.51 2.69 -0.64
C LYS A 40 16.94 2.27 -0.34
N ALA A 41 17.17 1.66 0.80
CA ALA A 41 18.51 1.17 1.17
C ALA A 41 19.00 0.07 0.22
N PHE A 42 18.12 -0.82 -0.17
CA PHE A 42 18.44 -1.87 -1.15
C PHE A 42 18.83 -1.30 -2.51
N ILE A 43 18.02 -0.39 -3.07
CA ILE A 43 18.30 0.23 -4.36
C ILE A 43 19.63 1.01 -4.32
N LYS A 44 19.87 1.74 -3.22
CA LYS A 44 21.10 2.50 -3.04
C LYS A 44 22.33 1.60 -3.11
N ARG A 45 22.30 0.46 -2.45
CA ARG A 45 23.41 -0.50 -2.47
C ARG A 45 23.56 -1.19 -3.82
N ARG A 46 22.45 -1.70 -4.37
CA ARG A 46 22.44 -2.44 -5.63
C ARG A 46 22.96 -1.60 -6.79
N ASP A 47 22.50 -0.34 -6.88
CA ASP A 47 22.81 0.55 -7.99
C ASP A 47 23.97 1.51 -7.69
N ALA A 48 24.62 1.36 -6.53
CA ALA A 48 25.75 2.18 -6.08
C ALA A 48 25.47 3.70 -6.19
N LYS A 49 24.28 4.12 -5.78
CA LYS A 49 23.88 5.52 -5.87
C LYS A 49 24.58 6.38 -4.80
N PRO A 50 25.18 7.52 -5.20
CA PRO A 50 25.94 8.35 -4.25
C PRO A 50 25.05 9.22 -3.35
N GLY A 51 23.82 9.47 -3.73
CA GLY A 51 22.88 10.31 -2.99
C GLY A 51 21.67 9.55 -2.47
N ASP A 52 20.65 10.31 -2.10
CA ASP A 52 19.39 9.75 -1.67
C ASP A 52 18.65 9.09 -2.83
N VAL A 53 18.01 7.96 -2.54
CA VAL A 53 17.18 7.25 -3.51
C VAL A 53 15.76 7.79 -3.43
N PHE A 54 15.19 8.14 -4.57
CA PHE A 54 13.77 8.45 -4.67
C PHE A 54 12.94 7.16 -4.71
N LEU A 55 11.93 7.09 -3.88
CA LEU A 55 10.89 6.06 -3.93
C LEU A 55 9.56 6.69 -3.53
N GLY A 56 8.62 6.77 -4.46
CA GLY A 56 7.30 7.35 -4.23
C GLY A 56 6.31 6.30 -3.75
N VAL A 57 5.65 6.56 -2.62
CA VAL A 57 4.57 5.72 -2.11
C VAL A 57 3.27 6.15 -2.77
N VAL A 58 2.71 5.26 -3.58
CA VAL A 58 1.48 5.52 -4.35
C VAL A 58 0.24 5.19 -3.54
N HIS A 59 0.29 4.09 -2.82
CA HIS A 59 -0.75 3.62 -1.92
C HIS A 59 -0.12 2.78 -0.82
N ARG A 60 -0.92 2.42 0.16
CA ARG A 60 -0.49 1.51 1.22
C ARG A 60 -1.59 0.51 1.52
N ILE A 61 -1.19 -0.61 2.08
CA ILE A 61 -2.08 -1.61 2.66
C ILE A 61 -1.75 -1.74 4.14
N ASP A 62 -2.73 -2.12 4.94
CA ASP A 62 -2.59 -2.16 6.38
C ASP A 62 -1.52 -3.18 6.82
N ARG A 63 -0.95 -2.95 7.99
CA ARG A 63 0.12 -3.77 8.54
C ARG A 63 -0.16 -5.28 8.50
N PRO A 64 -1.34 -5.79 8.92
CA PRO A 64 -1.62 -7.22 8.89
C PRO A 64 -1.92 -7.79 7.50
N VAL A 65 -2.06 -6.93 6.48
CA VAL A 65 -2.38 -7.35 5.12
C VAL A 65 -1.11 -7.62 4.35
N SER A 66 -1.08 -8.71 3.59
CA SER A 66 -0.01 -9.04 2.65
C SER A 66 -0.45 -8.85 1.21
N GLY A 67 0.50 -8.70 0.30
CA GLY A 67 0.22 -8.61 -1.13
C GLY A 67 0.99 -7.53 -1.86
N ALA A 68 0.60 -7.29 -3.10
CA ALA A 68 1.31 -6.39 -4.00
C ALA A 68 1.17 -4.92 -3.58
N VAL A 69 2.30 -4.24 -3.43
CA VAL A 69 2.38 -2.79 -3.19
C VAL A 69 3.17 -2.16 -4.32
N LEU A 70 2.58 -1.14 -4.93
CA LEU A 70 3.15 -0.41 -6.06
C LEU A 70 3.88 0.84 -5.56
N PHE A 71 5.12 1.00 -6.01
CA PHE A 71 5.93 2.19 -5.78
C PHE A 71 6.32 2.85 -7.10
N ALA A 72 6.53 4.16 -7.06
CA ALA A 72 7.08 4.92 -8.16
C ALA A 72 8.59 5.12 -7.97
N LYS A 73 9.38 4.82 -8.98
CA LYS A 73 10.84 5.01 -8.95
C LYS A 73 11.27 6.40 -9.40
N THR A 74 10.35 7.15 -9.98
CA THR A 74 10.58 8.53 -10.44
C THR A 74 9.44 9.44 -10.00
N SER A 75 9.73 10.74 -9.84
CA SER A 75 8.69 11.73 -9.49
C SER A 75 7.63 11.85 -10.58
N LYS A 76 8.01 11.70 -11.84
CA LYS A 76 7.09 11.70 -12.98
C LYS A 76 6.11 10.52 -12.91
N ALA A 77 6.63 9.32 -12.59
CA ALA A 77 5.79 8.14 -12.42
C ALA A 77 4.85 8.32 -11.22
N LEU A 78 5.32 8.88 -10.11
CA LEU A 78 4.49 9.15 -8.94
C LEU A 78 3.31 10.06 -9.28
N THR A 79 3.54 11.14 -9.99
CA THR A 79 2.48 12.06 -10.42
C THR A 79 1.44 11.35 -11.28
N ARG A 80 1.88 10.57 -12.25
CA ARG A 80 0.98 9.84 -13.15
C ARG A 80 0.17 8.77 -12.41
N LEU A 81 0.81 8.02 -11.51
CA LEU A 81 0.13 7.00 -10.75
C LEU A 81 -0.89 7.59 -9.77
N ASN A 82 -0.58 8.72 -9.14
CA ASN A 82 -1.53 9.43 -8.29
C ASN A 82 -2.76 9.91 -9.08
N GLU A 83 -2.56 10.39 -10.30
CA GLU A 83 -3.68 10.74 -11.20
C GLU A 83 -4.52 9.52 -11.56
N MET A 84 -3.88 8.41 -11.88
CA MET A 84 -4.59 7.17 -12.21
C MET A 84 -5.43 6.65 -11.05
N ILE A 85 -4.92 6.74 -9.81
CA ILE A 85 -5.69 6.37 -8.61
C ILE A 85 -6.88 7.29 -8.43
N ARG A 86 -6.67 8.61 -8.53
CA ARG A 86 -7.73 9.60 -8.38
C ARG A 86 -8.85 9.42 -9.41
N GLU A 87 -8.49 9.02 -10.61
CA GLU A 87 -9.42 8.78 -11.72
C GLU A 87 -10.02 7.36 -11.73
N GLY A 88 -9.66 6.52 -10.77
CA GLY A 88 -10.15 5.15 -10.68
C GLY A 88 -9.62 4.21 -11.77
N ARG A 89 -8.48 4.53 -12.38
CA ARG A 89 -7.87 3.74 -13.46
C ARG A 89 -6.94 2.62 -13.00
N ILE A 90 -6.70 2.51 -11.68
CA ILE A 90 -5.97 1.38 -11.09
C ILE A 90 -6.98 0.47 -10.41
N ARG A 91 -7.07 -0.76 -10.91
CA ARG A 91 -7.95 -1.77 -10.31
C ARG A 91 -7.25 -2.45 -9.15
N LYS A 92 -7.90 -2.44 -7.97
CA LYS A 92 -7.41 -3.11 -6.77
C LYS A 92 -8.29 -4.31 -6.47
N VAL A 93 -7.67 -5.47 -6.33
CA VAL A 93 -8.36 -6.71 -5.99
C VAL A 93 -7.79 -7.24 -4.67
N TYR A 94 -8.66 -7.52 -3.71
CA TYR A 94 -8.30 -8.05 -2.41
C TYR A 94 -9.06 -9.35 -2.15
N TRP A 95 -8.40 -10.24 -1.47
CA TRP A 95 -9.03 -11.43 -0.92
C TRP A 95 -9.19 -11.24 0.59
N ALA A 96 -10.35 -11.62 1.10
CA ALA A 96 -10.63 -11.59 2.52
C ALA A 96 -11.20 -12.93 2.98
N LEU A 97 -10.74 -13.37 4.14
CA LEU A 97 -11.31 -14.55 4.79
C LEU A 97 -12.49 -14.11 5.65
N THR A 98 -13.62 -14.74 5.46
CA THR A 98 -14.85 -14.48 6.23
C THR A 98 -15.29 -15.71 7.01
N GLU A 99 -15.97 -15.50 8.11
CA GLU A 99 -16.50 -16.61 8.95
C GLU A 99 -17.60 -17.39 8.23
N ARG A 100 -18.36 -16.73 7.37
CA ARG A 100 -19.48 -17.31 6.63
C ARG A 100 -19.43 -16.84 5.17
N THR A 101 -19.96 -17.66 4.28
CA THR A 101 -20.21 -17.23 2.91
C THR A 101 -21.20 -16.06 2.93
N PRO A 102 -20.84 -14.94 2.28
CA PRO A 102 -21.78 -13.80 2.18
C PRO A 102 -23.08 -14.19 1.47
N ASP A 103 -24.19 -13.63 1.93
CA ASP A 103 -25.50 -13.78 1.28
C ASP A 103 -26.07 -12.38 0.97
N PRO A 104 -26.17 -12.00 -0.32
CA PRO A 104 -25.78 -12.75 -1.51
C PRO A 104 -24.26 -12.94 -1.66
N GLU A 105 -23.83 -13.89 -2.47
CA GLU A 105 -22.40 -14.19 -2.69
C GLU A 105 -21.63 -13.04 -3.33
N SER A 106 -22.34 -12.16 -4.02
CA SER A 106 -21.75 -10.95 -4.62
C SER A 106 -22.64 -9.75 -4.38
N GLY A 107 -22.05 -8.59 -4.30
CA GLY A 107 -22.81 -7.36 -4.06
C GLY A 107 -21.90 -6.17 -3.85
N GLU A 108 -22.51 -5.03 -3.56
CA GLU A 108 -21.81 -3.79 -3.26
C GLU A 108 -22.22 -3.30 -1.87
N LEU A 109 -21.22 -2.96 -1.06
CA LEU A 109 -21.41 -2.35 0.25
C LEU A 109 -20.96 -0.89 0.17
N ARG A 110 -21.84 0.03 0.54
CA ARG A 110 -21.54 1.47 0.62
C ARG A 110 -21.76 1.96 2.03
N HIS A 111 -20.70 2.52 2.63
CA HIS A 111 -20.75 3.06 3.97
C HIS A 111 -19.92 4.34 4.05
N TYR A 112 -20.32 5.25 4.90
CA TYR A 112 -19.43 6.30 5.36
C TYR A 112 -18.55 5.76 6.45
N ILE A 113 -17.26 6.09 6.42
CA ILE A 113 -16.29 5.62 7.40
C ILE A 113 -15.90 6.79 8.31
N LEU A 114 -16.13 6.63 9.60
CA LEU A 114 -15.67 7.57 10.60
C LEU A 114 -14.42 7.00 11.30
N ARG A 115 -13.36 7.78 11.29
CA ARG A 115 -12.11 7.41 11.93
C ARG A 115 -11.97 8.15 13.26
N TYR A 116 -11.68 7.40 14.32
CA TYR A 116 -11.37 7.93 15.63
C TYR A 116 -9.86 8.02 15.80
N GLY A 117 -9.31 9.25 15.72
CA GLY A 117 -7.85 9.47 15.72
C GLY A 117 -7.15 9.00 17.00
N ARG A 118 -7.82 9.12 18.17
CA ARG A 118 -7.22 8.74 19.46
C ARG A 118 -7.04 7.23 19.61
N THR A 119 -7.97 6.43 19.09
CA THR A 119 -7.97 4.97 19.25
C THR A 119 -7.49 4.24 18.01
N ASN A 120 -7.22 4.96 16.94
CA ASN A 120 -6.89 4.43 15.61
C ASN A 120 -7.92 3.39 15.12
N ARG A 121 -9.19 3.62 15.44
CA ARG A 121 -10.32 2.78 15.03
C ARG A 121 -11.15 3.49 13.99
N SER A 122 -11.76 2.70 13.11
CA SER A 122 -12.72 3.18 12.13
C SER A 122 -14.06 2.49 12.35
N ARG A 123 -15.14 3.22 12.10
CA ARG A 123 -16.50 2.70 12.19
C ARG A 123 -17.24 2.99 10.88
N ALA A 124 -17.90 1.97 10.36
CA ALA A 124 -18.81 2.14 9.23
C ALA A 124 -20.15 2.71 9.73
N LEU A 125 -20.61 3.76 9.09
CA LEU A 125 -21.91 4.37 9.35
C LEU A 125 -22.86 4.07 8.21
N SER A 126 -24.10 3.74 8.54
CA SER A 126 -25.17 3.64 7.54
C SER A 126 -25.42 5.00 6.89
N LEU A 127 -25.78 4.99 5.60
CA LEU A 127 -26.18 6.21 4.87
C LEU A 127 -27.36 6.94 5.53
N ILE A 128 -28.14 6.24 6.34
CA ILE A 128 -29.30 6.78 7.05
C ILE A 128 -28.91 7.62 8.28
N HIS A 129 -27.68 7.46 8.78
CA HIS A 129 -27.20 8.11 10.01
C HIS A 129 -26.34 9.35 9.78
N ILE A 130 -26.44 9.94 8.62
CA ILE A 130 -25.65 11.13 8.27
C ILE A 130 -26.49 12.39 8.36
#